data_3c105c58a5095f2c6426df4f42d23934
#
_entry.id   3c105c58a5095f2c6426df4f42d23934
#
_cell.length_a   1.000
_cell.length_b   1.000
_cell.length_c   1.000
_cell.angle_alpha   90.00
_cell.angle_beta   90.00
_cell.angle_gamma   90.00
#
_symmetry.space_group_name_H-M   'P 1'
#
loop_
_entity.id
_entity.type
_entity.pdbx_description
1 polymer ?
#
loop_
_entity_poly.entity_id
_entity_poly.type
_entity_poly.pdbx_seq_one_letter_code
_entity_poly.pdbx_strand_id
1 'polypeptide(L)'
;MTNSEDLSHLIDVRPLLSNEVDIVTSELNPARNESTHRGRLKLQHDGKLAYLIAWIGETPVGHGMLLWEGPAGSPKQHINETCPYVEDLWVRKDLRSRGVGARMLAEMTILAISHGYSSISLSVGVDNRRAIELYERMGFTTTPAPRFTLSGMVSLANGETQFWSEKCQYMRKSLDFRTHREVENA
;
A
#
# COMPACT_ATOMS: atom_id res chain seq x y z
N MET A 1 -22.39 -18.32 6.18
CA MET A 1 -21.75 -17.31 5.29
C MET A 1 -22.04 -15.98 5.91
N THR A 2 -21.09 -15.44 6.68
CA THR A 2 -21.22 -14.11 7.29
C THR A 2 -21.11 -13.09 6.18
N ASN A 3 -22.20 -12.37 5.91
CA ASN A 3 -22.22 -11.23 5.01
C ASN A 3 -21.22 -10.21 5.55
N SER A 4 -20.05 -10.09 4.93
CA SER A 4 -19.05 -9.10 5.30
C SER A 4 -19.56 -7.75 4.80
N GLU A 5 -20.10 -6.96 5.71
CA GLU A 5 -20.59 -5.61 5.43
C GLU A 5 -19.47 -4.76 4.82
N ASP A 6 -19.75 -4.12 3.69
CA ASP A 6 -18.80 -3.20 3.04
C ASP A 6 -18.78 -1.89 3.82
N LEU A 7 -17.62 -1.56 4.36
CA LEU A 7 -17.39 -0.34 5.15
C LEU A 7 -16.74 0.78 4.33
N SER A 8 -16.59 0.62 3.01
CA SER A 8 -15.84 1.55 2.16
C SER A 8 -16.29 3.01 2.30
N HIS A 9 -17.58 3.25 2.54
CA HIS A 9 -18.17 4.58 2.73
C HIS A 9 -17.79 5.26 4.06
N LEU A 10 -17.28 4.49 5.06
CA LEU A 10 -16.83 5.00 6.35
C LEU A 10 -15.32 5.21 6.42
N ILE A 11 -14.59 4.78 5.37
CA ILE A 11 -13.14 4.78 5.37
C ILE A 11 -12.61 6.08 4.80
N ASP A 12 -11.93 6.87 5.63
CA ASP A 12 -11.08 7.97 5.23
C ASP A 12 -9.65 7.46 5.03
N VAL A 13 -9.00 7.83 3.91
CA VAL A 13 -7.62 7.46 3.62
C VAL A 13 -6.83 8.72 3.32
N ARG A 14 -5.84 9.00 4.14
CA ARG A 14 -5.05 10.22 4.04
C ARG A 14 -3.62 10.06 4.56
N PRO A 15 -2.70 10.96 4.20
CA PRO A 15 -1.35 10.95 4.74
C PRO A 15 -1.31 11.05 6.26
N LEU A 16 -0.36 10.33 6.88
CA LEU A 16 -0.10 10.42 8.32
C LEU A 16 0.34 11.84 8.70
N LEU A 17 -0.26 12.37 9.76
CA LEU A 17 0.16 13.64 10.39
C LEU A 17 1.09 13.39 11.59
N SER A 18 1.93 14.36 11.90
CA SER A 18 2.94 14.23 12.96
C SER A 18 2.34 13.98 14.36
N ASN A 19 1.18 14.57 14.64
CA ASN A 19 0.45 14.42 15.91
C ASN A 19 -0.34 13.10 16.02
N GLU A 20 -0.36 12.27 14.98
CA GLU A 20 -1.10 11.00 14.95
C GLU A 20 -0.19 9.78 15.13
N VAL A 21 1.13 9.97 15.21
CA VAL A 21 2.09 8.87 15.32
C VAL A 21 1.80 7.98 16.51
N ASP A 22 1.44 8.55 17.65
CA ASP A 22 1.22 7.80 18.90
C ASP A 22 0.00 6.89 18.80
N ILE A 23 -1.12 7.38 18.26
CA ILE A 23 -2.33 6.56 18.08
C ILE A 23 -2.12 5.49 17.01
N VAL A 24 -1.42 5.81 15.93
CA VAL A 24 -1.09 4.84 14.89
C VAL A 24 -0.16 3.75 15.42
N THR A 25 0.79 4.10 16.30
CA THR A 25 1.68 3.14 16.94
C THR A 25 0.94 2.19 17.88
N SER A 26 -0.02 2.70 18.64
CA SER A 26 -0.76 1.91 19.63
C SER A 26 -1.83 1.00 19.00
N GLU A 27 -2.50 1.46 17.95
CA GLU A 27 -3.72 0.83 17.43
C GLU A 27 -3.52 0.00 16.15
N LEU A 28 -2.44 0.26 15.39
CA LEU A 28 -2.20 -0.43 14.12
C LEU A 28 -1.36 -1.70 14.29
N ASN A 29 -0.57 -1.99 13.30
CA ASN A 29 0.20 -3.19 13.15
C ASN A 29 1.23 -3.36 14.27
N PRO A 30 1.11 -4.36 15.16
CA PRO A 30 2.04 -4.58 16.28
C PRO A 30 3.50 -4.84 15.83
N ALA A 31 3.70 -5.22 14.56
CA ALA A 31 5.04 -5.40 14.00
C ALA A 31 5.69 -4.06 13.60
N ARG A 32 5.02 -2.94 13.77
CA ARG A 32 5.53 -1.60 13.48
C ARG A 32 5.55 -0.78 14.76
N ASN A 33 6.74 -0.34 15.13
CA ASN A 33 6.93 0.52 16.30
C ASN A 33 6.92 2.00 15.90
N GLU A 34 6.95 2.87 16.91
CA GLU A 34 7.00 4.33 16.73
C GLU A 34 8.14 4.78 15.81
N SER A 35 9.34 4.22 15.95
CA SER A 35 10.49 4.55 15.11
C SER A 35 10.22 4.28 13.62
N THR A 36 9.50 3.19 13.32
CA THR A 36 9.09 2.87 11.95
C THR A 36 8.14 3.94 11.39
N HIS A 37 7.11 4.34 12.17
CA HIS A 37 6.15 5.35 11.74
C HIS A 37 6.81 6.72 11.58
N ARG A 38 7.68 7.14 12.51
CA ARG A 38 8.45 8.40 12.42
C ARG A 38 9.42 8.40 11.23
N GLY A 39 10.07 7.27 10.94
CA GLY A 39 10.95 7.13 9.79
C GLY A 39 10.20 7.31 8.46
N ARG A 40 9.01 6.72 8.33
CA ARG A 40 8.14 6.86 7.16
C ARG A 40 7.60 8.29 7.02
N LEU A 41 7.20 8.90 8.13
CA LEU A 41 6.77 10.29 8.15
C LEU A 41 7.88 11.24 7.69
N LYS A 42 9.12 10.99 8.11
CA LYS A 42 10.28 11.75 7.62
C LYS A 42 10.44 11.61 6.10
N LEU A 43 10.38 10.39 5.56
CA LEU A 43 10.46 10.16 4.12
C LEU A 43 9.31 10.84 3.36
N GLN A 44 8.11 10.91 3.95
CA GLN A 44 6.97 11.65 3.40
C GLN A 44 7.27 13.15 3.36
N HIS A 45 7.80 13.74 4.44
CA HIS A 45 8.20 15.16 4.47
C HIS A 45 9.33 15.46 3.49
N ASP A 46 10.24 14.51 3.27
CA ASP A 46 11.32 14.61 2.28
C ASP A 46 10.81 14.41 0.83
N GLY A 47 9.49 14.22 0.62
CA GLY A 47 8.86 14.05 -0.69
C GLY A 47 9.20 12.72 -1.40
N LYS A 48 9.66 11.71 -0.67
CA LYS A 48 10.07 10.41 -1.23
C LYS A 48 8.92 9.44 -1.41
N LEU A 49 7.88 9.56 -0.60
CA LEU A 49 6.70 8.72 -0.60
C LEU A 49 5.48 9.45 -0.04
N ALA A 50 4.29 8.87 -0.24
CA ALA A 50 3.12 9.15 0.56
C ALA A 50 2.90 7.98 1.54
N TYR A 51 2.85 8.25 2.85
CA TYR A 51 2.52 7.26 3.87
C TYR A 51 1.07 7.43 4.30
N LEU A 52 0.20 6.56 3.80
CA LEU A 52 -1.24 6.65 3.96
C LEU A 52 -1.73 5.79 5.10
N ILE A 53 -2.65 6.35 5.88
CA ILE A 53 -3.39 5.66 6.93
C ILE A 53 -4.87 5.62 6.54
N ALA A 54 -5.48 4.46 6.69
CA ALA A 54 -6.92 4.30 6.59
C ALA A 54 -7.56 4.43 7.97
N TRP A 55 -8.60 5.24 8.08
CA TRP A 55 -9.30 5.56 9.30
C TRP A 55 -10.78 5.19 9.21
N ILE A 56 -11.36 4.75 10.33
CA ILE A 56 -12.81 4.70 10.53
C ILE A 56 -13.10 5.57 11.77
N GLY A 57 -13.68 6.75 11.56
CA GLY A 57 -13.73 7.77 12.58
C GLY A 57 -12.31 8.17 13.01
N GLU A 58 -12.00 8.05 14.30
CA GLU A 58 -10.67 8.35 14.86
C GLU A 58 -9.77 7.12 15.00
N THR A 59 -10.25 5.94 14.58
CA THR A 59 -9.52 4.68 14.73
C THR A 59 -8.75 4.36 13.44
N PRO A 60 -7.41 4.22 13.50
CA PRO A 60 -6.62 3.79 12.34
C PRO A 60 -6.81 2.28 12.12
N VAL A 61 -7.10 1.88 10.89
CA VAL A 61 -7.47 0.51 10.54
C VAL A 61 -6.59 -0.12 9.45
N GLY A 62 -5.70 0.66 8.84
CA GLY A 62 -4.78 0.18 7.84
C GLY A 62 -3.69 1.20 7.52
N HIS A 63 -2.62 0.75 6.92
CA HIS A 63 -1.54 1.61 6.41
C HIS A 63 -0.98 1.08 5.10
N GLY A 64 -0.31 1.95 4.35
CA GLY A 64 0.45 1.59 3.16
C GLY A 64 1.27 2.77 2.66
N MET A 65 2.30 2.48 1.89
CA MET A 65 3.17 3.48 1.30
C MET A 65 3.04 3.50 -0.21
N LEU A 66 3.12 4.69 -0.80
CA LEU A 66 3.29 4.90 -2.23
C LEU A 66 4.64 5.57 -2.46
N LEU A 67 5.63 4.80 -2.92
CA LEU A 67 6.98 5.25 -3.20
C LEU A 67 7.03 5.82 -4.62
N TRP A 68 7.47 7.07 -4.77
CA TRP A 68 7.45 7.75 -6.06
C TRP A 68 8.45 7.20 -7.07
N GLU A 69 9.63 6.77 -6.63
CA GLU A 69 10.72 6.28 -7.47
C GLU A 69 10.80 4.74 -7.55
N GLY A 70 9.76 4.04 -7.07
CA GLY A 70 9.78 2.58 -6.96
C GLY A 70 10.53 2.07 -5.72
N PRO A 71 10.57 0.74 -5.52
CA PRO A 71 11.18 0.14 -4.34
C PRO A 71 12.69 0.30 -4.32
N ALA A 72 13.25 0.62 -3.16
CA ALA A 72 14.70 0.66 -2.96
C ALA A 72 15.28 -0.75 -3.12
N GLY A 73 16.35 -0.90 -3.92
CA GLY A 73 17.09 -2.16 -4.06
C GLY A 73 16.38 -3.27 -4.85
N SER A 74 15.19 -3.06 -5.32
CA SER A 74 14.51 -4.01 -6.22
C SER A 74 15.14 -4.00 -7.61
N PRO A 75 15.06 -5.07 -8.39
CA PRO A 75 15.59 -5.08 -9.75
C PRO A 75 14.79 -4.09 -10.62
N LYS A 76 15.11 -2.79 -10.50
CA LYS A 76 14.69 -1.72 -11.43
C LYS A 76 14.95 -2.10 -12.89
N GLN A 77 15.82 -3.07 -13.10
CA GLN A 77 16.19 -3.65 -14.40
C GLN A 77 15.01 -4.27 -15.16
N HIS A 78 13.91 -4.60 -14.48
CA HIS A 78 12.74 -5.22 -15.10
C HIS A 78 11.53 -4.28 -15.25
N ILE A 79 11.64 -3.05 -14.74
CA ILE A 79 10.63 -2.01 -14.90
C ILE A 79 11.29 -0.84 -15.61
N ASN A 80 11.17 -0.81 -16.95
CA ASN A 80 11.81 0.20 -17.80
C ASN A 80 11.27 1.63 -17.63
N GLU A 81 10.38 1.88 -16.67
CA GLU A 81 9.75 3.19 -16.46
C GLU A 81 9.73 3.53 -14.96
N THR A 82 9.93 4.80 -14.65
CA THR A 82 9.68 5.33 -13.32
C THR A 82 8.19 5.24 -13.02
N CYS A 83 7.82 4.33 -12.14
CA CYS A 83 6.45 4.01 -11.80
C CYS A 83 6.31 4.00 -10.28
N PRO A 84 5.34 4.71 -9.71
CA PRO A 84 5.07 4.65 -8.28
C PRO A 84 4.79 3.21 -7.84
N TYR A 85 5.24 2.90 -6.65
CA TYR A 85 5.20 1.55 -6.12
C TYR A 85 4.49 1.49 -4.78
N VAL A 86 3.46 0.63 -4.70
CA VAL A 86 2.74 0.37 -3.45
C VAL A 86 3.54 -0.62 -2.60
N GLU A 87 3.86 -0.23 -1.38
CA GLU A 87 4.63 -1.04 -0.44
C GLU A 87 3.91 -1.12 0.92
N ASP A 88 4.05 -2.27 1.58
CA ASP A 88 3.56 -2.54 2.93
C ASP A 88 2.08 -2.17 3.14
N LEU A 89 1.22 -2.55 2.17
CA LEU A 89 -0.23 -2.40 2.30
C LEU A 89 -0.75 -3.40 3.33
N TRP A 90 -1.15 -2.89 4.49
CA TRP A 90 -1.63 -3.68 5.61
C TRP A 90 -3.00 -3.20 6.09
N VAL A 91 -3.86 -4.14 6.46
CA VAL A 91 -5.19 -3.89 7.01
C VAL A 91 -5.38 -4.74 8.25
N ARG A 92 -5.93 -4.15 9.29
CA ARG A 92 -6.31 -4.81 10.54
C ARG A 92 -7.10 -6.08 10.25
N LYS A 93 -6.73 -7.20 10.89
CA LYS A 93 -7.18 -8.54 10.53
C LYS A 93 -8.70 -8.71 10.53
N ASP A 94 -9.37 -8.12 11.53
CA ASP A 94 -10.83 -8.16 11.72
C ASP A 94 -11.61 -7.32 10.70
N LEU A 95 -10.93 -6.39 10.00
CA LEU A 95 -11.51 -5.51 8.98
C LEU A 95 -11.12 -5.88 7.54
N ARG A 96 -10.42 -7.00 7.37
CA ARG A 96 -10.10 -7.51 6.04
C ARG A 96 -11.38 -7.98 5.31
N SER A 97 -11.40 -7.83 3.98
CA SER A 97 -12.56 -8.10 3.10
C SER A 97 -13.78 -7.20 3.35
N ARG A 98 -13.57 -6.02 3.97
CA ARG A 98 -14.60 -5.00 4.19
C ARG A 98 -14.33 -3.70 3.42
N GLY A 99 -13.59 -3.77 2.31
CA GLY A 99 -13.32 -2.62 1.43
C GLY A 99 -12.07 -1.80 1.79
N VAL A 100 -11.46 -1.91 2.98
CA VAL A 100 -10.34 -1.05 3.43
C VAL A 100 -9.18 -1.06 2.45
N GLY A 101 -8.68 -2.24 2.06
CA GLY A 101 -7.55 -2.33 1.12
C GLY A 101 -7.87 -1.78 -0.27
N ALA A 102 -9.10 -1.97 -0.74
CA ALA A 102 -9.57 -1.42 -2.01
C ALA A 102 -9.63 0.11 -1.97
N ARG A 103 -10.14 0.70 -0.86
CA ARG A 103 -10.21 2.15 -0.67
C ARG A 103 -8.79 2.76 -0.61
N MET A 104 -7.85 2.11 0.07
CA MET A 104 -6.46 2.55 0.09
C MET A 104 -5.81 2.54 -1.29
N LEU A 105 -6.01 1.46 -2.07
CA LEU A 105 -5.47 1.37 -3.44
C LEU A 105 -6.11 2.40 -4.38
N ALA A 106 -7.40 2.72 -4.20
CA ALA A 106 -8.07 3.76 -4.94
C ALA A 106 -7.42 5.13 -4.68
N GLU A 107 -7.17 5.46 -3.40
CA GLU A 107 -6.52 6.73 -3.02
C GLU A 107 -5.08 6.81 -3.55
N MET A 108 -4.29 5.72 -3.43
CA MET A 108 -2.95 5.65 -4.02
C MET A 108 -2.97 5.84 -5.54
N THR A 109 -4.00 5.32 -6.21
CA THR A 109 -4.22 5.50 -7.65
C THR A 109 -4.48 6.97 -7.98
N ILE A 110 -5.35 7.64 -7.23
CA ILE A 110 -5.66 9.07 -7.38
C ILE A 110 -4.40 9.92 -7.20
N LEU A 111 -3.62 9.64 -6.15
CA LEU A 111 -2.36 10.33 -5.89
C LEU A 111 -1.35 10.12 -7.02
N ALA A 112 -1.21 8.91 -7.55
CA ALA A 112 -0.32 8.65 -8.68
C ALA A 112 -0.73 9.46 -9.91
N ILE A 113 -2.04 9.52 -10.22
CA ILE A 113 -2.58 10.33 -11.33
C ILE A 113 -2.31 11.82 -11.10
N SER A 114 -2.56 12.35 -9.91
CA SER A 114 -2.35 13.77 -9.59
C SER A 114 -0.89 14.20 -9.69
N HIS A 115 0.06 13.25 -9.52
CA HIS A 115 1.49 13.45 -9.72
C HIS A 115 1.95 13.20 -11.18
N GLY A 116 1.02 12.96 -12.10
CA GLY A 116 1.31 12.82 -13.53
C GLY A 116 1.83 11.45 -13.96
N TYR A 117 1.71 10.42 -13.13
CA TYR A 117 2.14 9.08 -13.51
C TYR A 117 1.11 8.35 -14.35
N SER A 118 1.56 7.67 -15.40
CA SER A 118 0.73 6.87 -16.32
C SER A 118 0.50 5.43 -15.86
N SER A 119 1.10 5.04 -14.74
CA SER A 119 0.95 3.68 -14.18
C SER A 119 1.33 3.67 -12.70
N ILE A 120 0.86 2.63 -12.01
CA ILE A 120 1.20 2.32 -10.62
C ILE A 120 1.51 0.82 -10.54
N SER A 121 2.44 0.43 -9.68
CA SER A 121 2.90 -0.95 -9.55
C SER A 121 2.96 -1.42 -8.10
N LEU A 122 3.05 -2.73 -7.93
CA LEU A 122 3.29 -3.40 -6.65
C LEU A 122 3.93 -4.76 -6.89
N SER A 123 4.39 -5.39 -5.81
CA SER A 123 4.69 -6.81 -5.82
C SER A 123 3.82 -7.57 -4.83
N VAL A 124 3.61 -8.85 -5.11
CA VAL A 124 2.81 -9.73 -4.27
C VAL A 124 3.40 -11.13 -4.26
N GLY A 125 3.35 -11.79 -3.10
CA GLY A 125 3.70 -13.19 -2.99
C GLY A 125 2.84 -14.05 -3.91
N VAL A 126 3.47 -14.95 -4.66
CA VAL A 126 2.76 -15.79 -5.65
C VAL A 126 1.69 -16.68 -5.03
N ASP A 127 1.79 -16.96 -3.74
CA ASP A 127 0.84 -17.78 -2.98
C ASP A 127 -0.22 -16.94 -2.24
N ASN A 128 -0.09 -15.61 -2.26
CA ASN A 128 -1.03 -14.69 -1.60
C ASN A 128 -2.26 -14.43 -2.48
N ARG A 129 -3.06 -15.47 -2.71
CA ARG A 129 -4.25 -15.44 -3.58
C ARG A 129 -5.20 -14.31 -3.24
N ARG A 130 -5.43 -14.07 -1.94
CA ARG A 130 -6.34 -13.02 -1.49
C ARG A 130 -5.90 -11.62 -1.92
N ALA A 131 -4.60 -11.32 -1.81
CA ALA A 131 -4.07 -10.03 -2.26
C ALA A 131 -4.09 -9.95 -3.79
N ILE A 132 -3.72 -11.01 -4.50
CA ILE A 132 -3.79 -11.08 -5.96
C ILE A 132 -5.20 -10.77 -6.46
N GLU A 133 -6.23 -11.44 -5.93
CA GLU A 133 -7.63 -11.19 -6.27
C GLU A 133 -8.07 -9.76 -6.00
N LEU A 134 -7.60 -9.14 -4.90
CA LEU A 134 -7.86 -7.73 -4.62
C LEU A 134 -7.23 -6.86 -5.70
N TYR A 135 -5.95 -7.07 -6.03
CA TYR A 135 -5.23 -6.27 -7.00
C TYR A 135 -5.82 -6.40 -8.41
N GLU A 136 -6.20 -7.61 -8.82
CA GLU A 136 -6.90 -7.86 -10.09
C GLU A 136 -8.22 -7.11 -10.18
N ARG A 137 -9.06 -7.14 -9.13
CA ARG A 137 -10.29 -6.36 -9.05
C ARG A 137 -10.05 -4.85 -9.11
N MET A 138 -8.89 -4.39 -8.64
CA MET A 138 -8.49 -2.98 -8.71
C MET A 138 -7.83 -2.61 -10.05
N GLY A 139 -7.77 -3.53 -11.01
CA GLY A 139 -7.26 -3.32 -12.35
C GLY A 139 -5.74 -3.51 -12.52
N PHE A 140 -5.08 -4.13 -11.54
CA PHE A 140 -3.68 -4.54 -11.70
C PHE A 140 -3.61 -5.86 -12.47
N THR A 141 -2.60 -5.99 -13.32
CA THR A 141 -2.30 -7.21 -14.08
C THR A 141 -0.88 -7.66 -13.81
N THR A 142 -0.66 -8.97 -13.82
CA THR A 142 0.69 -9.54 -13.70
C THR A 142 1.55 -9.11 -14.89
N THR A 143 2.77 -8.67 -14.63
CA THR A 143 3.71 -8.28 -15.68
C THR A 143 4.48 -9.49 -16.21
N PRO A 144 5.06 -9.40 -17.43
CA PRO A 144 5.97 -10.43 -17.95
C PRO A 144 7.32 -10.53 -17.22
N ALA A 145 7.60 -9.61 -16.28
CA ALA A 145 8.83 -9.60 -15.50
C ALA A 145 9.04 -10.95 -14.78
N PRO A 146 10.29 -11.45 -14.69
CA PRO A 146 10.57 -12.67 -13.95
C PRO A 146 10.12 -12.58 -12.49
N ARG A 147 9.65 -13.69 -11.94
CA ARG A 147 9.42 -13.81 -10.51
C ARG A 147 10.74 -13.67 -9.76
N PHE A 148 10.71 -13.06 -8.61
CA PHE A 148 11.87 -12.79 -7.77
C PHE A 148 11.59 -13.17 -6.33
N THR A 149 12.64 -13.21 -5.52
CA THR A 149 12.51 -13.52 -4.09
C THR A 149 12.77 -12.25 -3.29
N LEU A 150 11.79 -11.89 -2.45
CA LEU A 150 12.00 -10.94 -1.36
C LEU A 150 12.37 -11.72 -0.11
N SER A 151 13.32 -11.19 0.65
CA SER A 151 13.71 -11.77 1.93
C SER A 151 14.19 -10.68 2.89
N GLY A 152 14.12 -10.96 4.16
CA GLY A 152 14.52 -10.02 5.19
C GLY A 152 14.50 -10.64 6.57
N MET A 153 14.85 -9.82 7.58
CA MET A 153 14.73 -10.16 8.99
C MET A 153 13.53 -9.41 9.58
N VAL A 154 12.73 -10.08 10.37
CA VAL A 154 11.65 -9.45 11.14
C VAL A 154 11.93 -9.67 12.62
N SER A 155 11.77 -8.61 13.43
CA SER A 155 11.83 -8.71 14.87
C SER A 155 10.49 -9.18 15.40
N LEU A 156 10.51 -10.24 16.19
CA LEU A 156 9.33 -10.78 16.87
C LEU A 156 9.06 -10.03 18.17
N ALA A 157 7.85 -10.15 18.69
CA ALA A 157 7.44 -9.51 19.95
C ALA A 157 8.27 -9.96 21.18
N ASN A 158 8.87 -11.16 21.12
CA ASN A 158 9.77 -11.70 22.15
C ASN A 158 11.22 -11.20 22.03
N GLY A 159 11.51 -10.28 21.08
CA GLY A 159 12.84 -9.73 20.82
C GLY A 159 13.73 -10.58 19.91
N GLU A 160 13.28 -11.77 19.49
CA GLU A 160 14.00 -12.59 18.52
C GLU A 160 13.87 -12.01 17.11
N THR A 161 14.83 -12.35 16.24
CA THR A 161 14.76 -12.05 14.82
C THR A 161 14.50 -13.31 14.02
N GLN A 162 13.55 -13.25 13.10
CA GLN A 162 13.22 -14.34 12.19
C GLN A 162 13.52 -13.95 10.76
N PHE A 163 14.24 -14.81 10.03
CA PHE A 163 14.40 -14.68 8.58
C PHE A 163 13.09 -15.07 7.90
N TRP A 164 12.69 -14.26 6.91
CA TRP A 164 11.57 -14.59 6.01
C TRP A 164 12.02 -14.49 4.55
N SER A 165 11.38 -15.27 3.73
CA SER A 165 11.61 -15.28 2.29
C SER A 165 10.31 -15.60 1.58
N GLU A 166 9.99 -14.85 0.54
CA GLU A 166 8.76 -14.98 -0.22
C GLU A 166 9.05 -14.85 -1.72
N LYS A 167 8.51 -15.76 -2.52
CA LYS A 167 8.57 -15.66 -3.98
C LYS A 167 7.47 -14.72 -4.45
N CYS A 168 7.86 -13.67 -5.15
CA CYS A 168 6.98 -12.59 -5.56
C CYS A 168 6.86 -12.46 -7.07
N GLN A 169 5.78 -11.83 -7.50
CA GLN A 169 5.56 -11.37 -8.87
C GLN A 169 5.20 -9.87 -8.86
N TYR A 170 5.55 -9.18 -9.94
CA TYR A 170 5.14 -7.81 -10.15
C TYR A 170 3.76 -7.75 -10.78
N MET A 171 2.96 -6.79 -10.30
CA MET A 171 1.70 -6.41 -10.92
C MET A 171 1.72 -4.90 -11.20
N ARG A 172 1.08 -4.50 -12.31
CA ARG A 172 1.01 -3.11 -12.76
C ARG A 172 -0.41 -2.77 -13.19
N LYS A 173 -0.79 -1.52 -12.94
CA LYS A 173 -2.03 -0.94 -13.44
C LYS A 173 -1.69 0.28 -14.28
N SER A 174 -2.19 0.34 -15.52
CA SER A 174 -2.18 1.55 -16.34
C SER A 174 -3.18 2.56 -15.80
N LEU A 175 -2.80 3.84 -15.81
CA LEU A 175 -3.62 4.95 -15.34
C LEU A 175 -4.05 5.77 -16.53
N ASP A 176 -5.37 5.94 -16.70
CA ASP A 176 -5.93 6.72 -17.80
C ASP A 176 -6.25 8.13 -17.31
N PHE A 177 -5.61 9.14 -17.92
CA PHE A 177 -5.83 10.54 -17.57
C PHE A 177 -7.18 11.09 -18.07
N ARG A 178 -7.93 10.34 -18.88
CA ARG A 178 -9.15 10.84 -19.52
C ARG A 178 -10.35 10.89 -18.60
N THR A 179 -10.39 10.01 -17.60
CA THR A 179 -11.56 9.87 -16.69
C THR A 179 -11.65 10.94 -15.60
N HIS A 180 -10.57 11.66 -15.29
CA HIS A 180 -10.60 12.70 -14.24
C HIS A 180 -10.99 14.10 -14.73
N ARG A 181 -10.81 14.41 -16.01
CA ARG A 181 -11.20 15.73 -16.55
C ARG A 181 -12.72 15.92 -16.73
N GLU A 182 -13.48 14.83 -16.74
CA GLU A 182 -14.95 14.91 -16.90
C GLU A 182 -15.68 15.20 -15.59
N VAL A 183 -15.03 14.94 -14.43
CA VAL A 183 -15.64 15.18 -13.10
C VAL A 183 -15.39 16.61 -12.61
N GLU A 184 -14.34 17.31 -13.07
CA GLU A 184 -14.08 18.71 -12.70
C GLU A 184 -14.86 19.72 -13.56
N ASN A 185 -15.50 19.28 -14.65
CA ASN A 185 -16.26 20.14 -15.57
C ASN A 185 -17.78 19.83 -15.61
N ALA A 186 -18.28 19.05 -14.65
CA ALA A 186 -19.70 18.78 -14.44
C ALA A 186 -20.20 19.39 -13.13
#